data_230f8b3a289d28f21f73048fede792ab
#
_entry.id   230f8b3a289d28f21f73048fede792ab
#
_cell.length_a   1.000
_cell.length_b   1.000
_cell.length_c   1.000
_cell.angle_alpha   90.00
_cell.angle_beta   90.00
_cell.angle_gamma   90.00
#
_symmetry.space_group_name_H-M   'P 1'
#
loop_
_entity.id
_entity.type
_entity.pdbx_description
1 polymer ?
#
loop_
_entity_poly.entity_id
_entity_poly.type
_entity_poly.pdbx_seq_one_letter_code
_entity_poly.pdbx_strand_id
1 'polypeptide(L)'
;MGSTRKGMLNVLIAAVLWGSSGVCAQYIMEQSQMSSQFLTMTRLIFAGLILLTLSFVHGDIIFSIINNHKDAISLLIFSVVGALTVQLTFLLTIEKSNAATATVLQFLSPTIIVAWFSLVRKSRPGILVFCAILTSLIGTFLLVTHGNPTSLSISPAALFWGIASAFAAAFYTTYPSMLIARYGTLPVVGWSMLIGGLILLPFYAGQGTNFVVNGSLILAFFYLVVIGTSLTFSLYLKGAQLIGGPKASILSCAEPLSSALLSLLLLGITFTLPDWLGTLLILSSVILISMDSRRRARKINRPARHE
;
A
#
# COMPACT_ATOMS: atom_id res chain seq x y z
N MET A 1 12.99 3.89 26.65
CA MET A 1 13.45 4.58 25.41
C MET A 1 13.84 3.62 24.27
N GLY A 2 14.38 2.43 24.52
CA GLY A 2 14.83 1.49 23.47
C GLY A 2 13.73 0.94 22.55
N SER A 3 12.54 0.57 23.07
CA SER A 3 11.47 -0.05 22.28
C SER A 3 10.83 0.92 21.28
N THR A 4 10.60 2.18 21.66
CA THR A 4 10.05 3.21 20.77
C THR A 4 11.01 3.51 19.60
N ARG A 5 12.32 3.63 19.87
CA ARG A 5 13.34 3.86 18.83
C ARG A 5 13.39 2.69 17.86
N LYS A 6 13.36 1.45 18.38
CA LYS A 6 13.31 0.23 17.57
C LYS A 6 12.06 0.18 16.69
N GLY A 7 10.90 0.56 17.24
CA GLY A 7 9.65 0.62 16.49
C GLY A 7 9.69 1.65 15.36
N MET A 8 10.22 2.85 15.60
CA MET A 8 10.39 3.87 14.56
C MET A 8 11.33 3.42 13.45
N LEU A 9 12.45 2.80 13.80
CA LEU A 9 13.42 2.29 12.84
C LEU A 9 12.82 1.18 11.96
N ASN A 10 12.08 0.24 12.56
CA ASN A 10 11.41 -0.83 11.83
C ASN A 10 10.41 -0.28 10.79
N VAL A 11 9.61 0.73 11.16
CA VAL A 11 8.64 1.34 10.23
C VAL A 11 9.34 2.11 9.12
N LEU A 12 10.40 2.88 9.43
CA LEU A 12 11.15 3.61 8.42
C LEU A 12 11.83 2.67 7.42
N ILE A 13 12.48 1.60 7.90
CA ILE A 13 13.07 0.58 7.02
C ILE A 13 11.99 -0.05 6.15
N ALA A 14 10.84 -0.42 6.72
CA ALA A 14 9.73 -0.99 5.97
C ALA A 14 9.24 -0.03 4.88
N ALA A 15 9.08 1.25 5.18
CA ALA A 15 8.63 2.26 4.22
C ALA A 15 9.63 2.41 3.04
N VAL A 16 10.93 2.47 3.34
CA VAL A 16 11.97 2.52 2.28
C VAL A 16 11.96 1.23 1.45
N LEU A 17 11.81 0.07 2.07
CA LEU A 17 11.72 -1.21 1.35
C LEU A 17 10.46 -1.32 0.48
N TRP A 18 9.32 -0.76 0.90
CA TRP A 18 8.13 -0.69 0.04
C TRP A 18 8.36 0.24 -1.15
N GLY A 19 8.92 1.44 -0.95
CA GLY A 19 9.27 2.34 -2.04
C GLY A 19 10.23 1.70 -3.04
N SER A 20 11.28 1.04 -2.57
CA SER A 20 12.22 0.32 -3.43
C SER A 20 11.58 -0.89 -4.13
N SER A 21 10.58 -1.55 -3.52
CA SER A 21 9.88 -2.67 -4.16
C SER A 21 9.04 -2.22 -5.37
N GLY A 22 8.47 -1.02 -5.34
CA GLY A 22 7.78 -0.41 -6.48
C GLY A 22 8.74 -0.17 -7.65
N VAL A 23 9.90 0.42 -7.36
CA VAL A 23 10.98 0.65 -8.36
C VAL A 23 11.50 -0.66 -8.92
N CYS A 24 11.68 -1.68 -8.06
CA CYS A 24 12.09 -3.01 -8.49
C CYS A 24 11.03 -3.68 -9.39
N ALA A 25 9.74 -3.52 -9.09
CA ALA A 25 8.66 -4.02 -9.95
C ALA A 25 8.65 -3.33 -11.31
N GLN A 26 8.87 -2.01 -11.37
CA GLN A 26 9.03 -1.28 -12.62
C GLN A 26 10.21 -1.82 -13.42
N TYR A 27 11.39 -1.96 -12.81
CA TYR A 27 12.56 -2.54 -13.44
C TYR A 27 12.30 -3.93 -14.03
N ILE A 28 11.62 -4.82 -13.27
CA ILE A 28 11.27 -6.15 -13.75
C ILE A 28 10.39 -6.06 -15.00
N MET A 29 9.30 -5.27 -14.98
CA MET A 29 8.39 -5.13 -16.11
C MET A 29 9.08 -4.57 -17.35
N GLU A 30 9.93 -3.55 -17.21
CA GLU A 30 10.65 -2.92 -18.31
C GLU A 30 11.69 -3.84 -18.94
N GLN A 31 12.47 -4.56 -18.12
CA GLN A 31 13.56 -5.41 -18.61
C GLN A 31 13.12 -6.79 -19.07
N SER A 32 12.07 -7.37 -18.47
CA SER A 32 11.58 -8.69 -18.83
C SER A 32 10.47 -8.69 -19.87
N GLN A 33 9.83 -7.54 -20.13
CA GLN A 33 8.57 -7.41 -20.88
C GLN A 33 7.41 -8.20 -20.24
N MET A 34 7.52 -8.48 -18.95
CA MET A 34 6.49 -9.17 -18.17
C MET A 34 5.29 -8.23 -17.95
N SER A 35 4.09 -8.72 -18.19
CA SER A 35 2.88 -7.91 -17.91
C SER A 35 2.68 -7.68 -16.42
N SER A 36 2.07 -6.53 -16.07
CA SER A 36 1.72 -6.21 -14.68
C SER A 36 0.84 -7.27 -14.03
N GLN A 37 -0.03 -7.91 -14.82
CA GLN A 37 -0.93 -8.97 -14.35
C GLN A 37 -0.16 -10.25 -13.98
N PHE A 38 0.79 -10.67 -14.85
CA PHE A 38 1.60 -11.86 -14.57
C PHE A 38 2.53 -11.64 -13.38
N LEU A 39 3.13 -10.44 -13.26
CA LEU A 39 3.94 -10.08 -12.11
C LEU A 39 3.08 -10.02 -10.82
N THR A 40 1.83 -9.50 -10.91
CA THR A 40 0.89 -9.53 -9.78
C THR A 40 0.61 -10.96 -9.33
N MET A 41 0.26 -11.84 -10.26
CA MET A 41 -0.05 -13.25 -10.01
C MET A 41 1.11 -13.95 -9.27
N THR A 42 2.30 -13.90 -9.87
CA THR A 42 3.47 -14.59 -9.32
C THR A 42 3.88 -13.99 -7.97
N ARG A 43 3.91 -12.66 -7.84
CA ARG A 43 4.21 -11.98 -6.57
C ARG A 43 3.25 -12.41 -5.46
N LEU A 44 1.94 -12.42 -5.73
CA LEU A 44 0.90 -12.78 -4.75
C LEU A 44 1.01 -14.25 -4.33
N ILE A 45 1.22 -15.17 -5.25
CA ILE A 45 1.37 -16.60 -4.94
C ILE A 45 2.59 -16.81 -4.03
N PHE A 46 3.76 -16.34 -4.45
CA PHE A 46 4.98 -16.58 -3.67
C PHE A 46 4.98 -15.84 -2.34
N ALA A 47 4.53 -14.58 -2.30
CA ALA A 47 4.43 -13.84 -1.03
C ALA A 47 3.40 -14.46 -0.09
N GLY A 48 2.26 -14.92 -0.61
CA GLY A 48 1.25 -15.62 0.17
C GLY A 48 1.79 -16.91 0.81
N LEU A 49 2.50 -17.72 0.02
CA LEU A 49 3.15 -18.95 0.51
C LEU A 49 4.18 -18.64 1.61
N ILE A 50 5.05 -17.63 1.41
CA ILE A 50 6.05 -17.23 2.41
C ILE A 50 5.38 -16.76 3.70
N LEU A 51 4.34 -15.90 3.60
CA LEU A 51 3.65 -15.39 4.79
C LEU A 51 2.91 -16.50 5.55
N LEU A 52 2.27 -17.44 4.84
CA LEU A 52 1.64 -18.59 5.47
C LEU A 52 2.66 -19.54 6.14
N THR A 53 3.81 -19.76 5.50
CA THR A 53 4.90 -20.56 6.08
C THR A 53 5.43 -19.88 7.34
N LEU A 54 5.67 -18.56 7.29
CA LEU A 54 6.09 -17.79 8.46
C LEU A 54 5.05 -17.86 9.59
N SER A 55 3.77 -17.74 9.26
CA SER A 55 2.67 -17.84 10.22
C SER A 55 2.63 -19.23 10.87
N PHE A 56 2.75 -20.28 10.07
CA PHE A 56 2.79 -21.65 10.57
C PHE A 56 3.97 -21.90 11.52
N VAL A 57 5.18 -21.42 11.15
CA VAL A 57 6.38 -21.52 12.00
C VAL A 57 6.22 -20.73 13.31
N HIS A 58 5.44 -19.65 13.32
CA HIS A 58 5.11 -18.91 14.55
C HIS A 58 4.04 -19.57 15.42
N GLY A 59 3.46 -20.71 14.97
CA GLY A 59 2.48 -21.48 15.73
C GLY A 59 1.03 -21.04 15.51
N ASP A 60 0.74 -20.20 14.50
CA ASP A 60 -0.61 -19.81 14.17
C ASP A 60 -1.39 -20.98 13.54
N ILE A 61 -2.67 -21.10 13.86
CA ILE A 61 -3.56 -22.12 13.24
C ILE A 61 -4.09 -21.56 11.93
N ILE A 62 -3.28 -21.64 10.86
CA ILE A 62 -3.55 -20.99 9.57
C ILE A 62 -4.84 -21.46 8.88
N PHE A 63 -5.34 -22.66 9.14
CA PHE A 63 -6.56 -23.18 8.54
C PHE A 63 -7.85 -22.81 9.30
N SER A 64 -7.75 -22.29 10.51
CA SER A 64 -8.92 -21.98 11.35
C SER A 64 -9.88 -20.97 10.70
N ILE A 65 -9.36 -20.06 9.88
CA ILE A 65 -10.16 -19.06 9.16
C ILE A 65 -11.06 -19.68 8.08
N ILE A 66 -10.64 -20.80 7.48
CA ILE A 66 -11.38 -21.51 6.42
C ILE A 66 -12.50 -22.36 7.02
N ASN A 67 -12.35 -22.81 8.26
CA ASN A 67 -13.34 -23.64 8.95
C ASN A 67 -14.64 -22.88 9.27
N ASN A 68 -14.60 -21.57 9.35
CA ASN A 68 -15.79 -20.74 9.55
C ASN A 68 -16.27 -20.19 8.21
N HIS A 69 -17.43 -20.66 7.74
CA HIS A 69 -17.96 -20.28 6.42
C HIS A 69 -18.12 -18.76 6.21
N LYS A 70 -18.55 -18.01 7.23
CA LYS A 70 -18.69 -16.54 7.14
C LYS A 70 -17.34 -15.85 7.02
N ASP A 71 -16.35 -16.31 7.78
CA ASP A 71 -15.01 -15.75 7.76
C ASP A 71 -14.26 -16.15 6.46
N ALA A 72 -14.53 -17.36 5.93
CA ALA A 72 -14.00 -17.79 4.63
C ALA A 72 -14.55 -16.93 3.47
N ILE A 73 -15.85 -16.61 3.47
CA ILE A 73 -16.44 -15.68 2.48
C ILE A 73 -15.82 -14.28 2.63
N SER A 74 -15.70 -13.78 3.85
CA SER A 74 -15.08 -12.48 4.11
C SER A 74 -13.61 -12.47 3.67
N LEU A 75 -12.89 -13.57 3.89
CA LEU A 75 -11.52 -13.73 3.38
C LEU A 75 -11.47 -13.71 1.85
N LEU A 76 -12.40 -14.41 1.18
CA LEU A 76 -12.48 -14.41 -0.29
C LEU A 76 -12.74 -13.00 -0.86
N ILE A 77 -13.69 -12.27 -0.26
CA ILE A 77 -13.96 -10.86 -0.63
C ILE A 77 -12.69 -10.02 -0.43
N PHE A 78 -12.01 -10.18 0.70
CA PHE A 78 -10.76 -9.47 0.97
C PHE A 78 -9.64 -9.86 -0.01
N SER A 79 -9.57 -11.13 -0.41
CA SER A 79 -8.58 -11.61 -1.37
C SER A 79 -8.77 -10.96 -2.75
N VAL A 80 -10.01 -10.88 -3.23
CA VAL A 80 -10.31 -10.34 -4.57
C VAL A 80 -10.32 -8.82 -4.57
N VAL A 81 -11.18 -8.21 -3.75
CA VAL A 81 -11.42 -6.74 -3.75
C VAL A 81 -10.28 -5.99 -3.04
N GLY A 82 -9.63 -6.64 -2.06
CA GLY A 82 -8.50 -6.07 -1.32
C GLY A 82 -7.16 -6.44 -1.94
N ALA A 83 -6.64 -7.62 -1.62
CA ALA A 83 -5.26 -8.00 -1.92
C ALA A 83 -4.93 -8.04 -3.43
N LEU A 84 -5.77 -8.70 -4.22
CA LEU A 84 -5.58 -8.77 -5.67
C LEU A 84 -5.73 -7.40 -6.32
N THR A 85 -6.84 -6.70 -6.06
CA THR A 85 -7.14 -5.42 -6.72
C THR A 85 -6.12 -4.36 -6.37
N VAL A 86 -5.67 -4.23 -5.11
CA VAL A 86 -4.68 -3.22 -4.73
C VAL A 86 -3.34 -3.47 -5.43
N GLN A 87 -2.88 -4.70 -5.51
CA GLN A 87 -1.61 -5.03 -6.15
C GLN A 87 -1.67 -4.88 -7.67
N LEU A 88 -2.76 -5.35 -8.29
CA LEU A 88 -2.94 -5.28 -9.74
C LEU A 88 -3.06 -3.82 -10.21
N THR A 89 -3.90 -3.02 -9.56
CA THR A 89 -4.09 -1.61 -9.94
C THR A 89 -2.84 -0.78 -9.70
N PHE A 90 -2.08 -1.08 -8.65
CA PHE A 90 -0.78 -0.45 -8.40
C PHE A 90 0.23 -0.76 -9.52
N LEU A 91 0.39 -2.03 -9.91
CA LEU A 91 1.32 -2.40 -10.99
C LEU A 91 0.84 -1.90 -12.37
N LEU A 92 -0.48 -1.87 -12.63
CA LEU A 92 -1.04 -1.22 -13.83
C LEU A 92 -0.73 0.28 -13.86
N THR A 93 -0.74 0.96 -12.71
CA THR A 93 -0.35 2.37 -12.62
C THR A 93 1.13 2.54 -12.94
N ILE A 94 2.00 1.66 -12.41
CA ILE A 94 3.43 1.68 -12.74
C ILE A 94 3.64 1.48 -14.24
N GLU A 95 2.98 0.48 -14.83
CA GLU A 95 3.08 0.17 -16.27
C GLU A 95 2.67 1.35 -17.17
N LYS A 96 1.71 2.16 -16.73
CA LYS A 96 1.20 3.31 -17.51
C LYS A 96 1.86 4.65 -17.13
N SER A 97 2.70 4.67 -16.08
CA SER A 97 3.47 5.85 -15.65
C SER A 97 4.84 5.44 -15.08
N ASN A 98 4.98 5.43 -13.76
CA ASN A 98 6.18 5.00 -13.04
C ASN A 98 5.87 4.66 -11.56
N ALA A 99 6.84 4.05 -10.87
CA ALA A 99 6.67 3.61 -9.48
C ALA A 99 6.41 4.78 -8.50
N ALA A 100 7.06 5.91 -8.70
CA ALA A 100 6.86 7.07 -7.82
C ALA A 100 5.46 7.66 -7.94
N THR A 101 4.97 7.89 -9.18
CA THR A 101 3.61 8.37 -9.44
C THR A 101 2.56 7.40 -8.88
N ALA A 102 2.74 6.10 -9.10
CA ALA A 102 1.84 5.08 -8.58
C ALA A 102 1.77 5.11 -7.05
N THR A 103 2.92 5.21 -6.38
CA THR A 103 3.00 5.26 -4.92
C THR A 103 2.34 6.53 -4.38
N VAL A 104 2.63 7.69 -4.97
CA VAL A 104 2.02 8.97 -4.53
C VAL A 104 0.50 8.95 -4.70
N LEU A 105 -0.03 8.48 -5.84
CA LEU A 105 -1.48 8.36 -6.05
C LEU A 105 -2.13 7.40 -5.05
N GLN A 106 -1.50 6.26 -4.75
CA GLN A 106 -2.00 5.31 -3.74
C GLN A 106 -2.06 5.93 -2.34
N PHE A 107 -1.17 6.88 -2.02
CA PHE A 107 -1.20 7.62 -0.74
C PHE A 107 -2.41 8.56 -0.58
N LEU A 108 -3.31 8.66 -1.55
CA LEU A 108 -4.65 9.24 -1.36
C LEU A 108 -5.55 8.35 -0.47
N SER A 109 -5.22 7.07 -0.29
CA SER A 109 -6.05 6.12 0.45
C SER A 109 -6.40 6.55 1.88
N PRO A 110 -5.54 7.14 2.73
CA PRO A 110 -5.93 7.65 4.04
C PRO A 110 -6.98 8.77 3.95
N THR A 111 -6.88 9.65 2.95
CA THR A 111 -7.85 10.72 2.71
C THR A 111 -9.20 10.13 2.30
N ILE A 112 -9.22 9.13 1.43
CA ILE A 112 -10.43 8.41 1.01
C ILE A 112 -11.09 7.74 2.22
N ILE A 113 -10.32 7.06 3.07
CA ILE A 113 -10.83 6.40 4.29
C ILE A 113 -11.55 7.42 5.19
N VAL A 114 -10.90 8.55 5.48
CA VAL A 114 -11.48 9.55 6.37
C VAL A 114 -12.68 10.25 5.77
N ALA A 115 -12.66 10.56 4.47
CA ALA A 115 -13.80 11.11 3.74
C ALA A 115 -14.99 10.14 3.78
N TRP A 116 -14.78 8.86 3.49
CA TRP A 116 -15.79 7.82 3.55
C TRP A 116 -16.44 7.70 4.93
N PHE A 117 -15.65 7.59 6.00
CA PHE A 117 -16.18 7.49 7.35
C PHE A 117 -16.92 8.77 7.79
N SER A 118 -16.50 9.94 7.34
CA SER A 118 -17.20 11.19 7.62
C SER A 118 -18.58 11.22 6.94
N LEU A 119 -18.67 10.74 5.69
CA LEU A 119 -19.92 10.63 4.95
C LEU A 119 -20.88 9.61 5.58
N VAL A 120 -20.40 8.38 5.84
CA VAL A 120 -21.23 7.30 6.38
C VAL A 120 -21.74 7.62 7.78
N ARG A 121 -20.92 8.20 8.64
CA ARG A 121 -21.32 8.60 10.00
C ARG A 121 -22.09 9.92 10.06
N LYS A 122 -22.31 10.57 8.91
CA LYS A 122 -22.95 11.91 8.79
C LYS A 122 -22.34 12.92 9.76
N SER A 123 -21.05 12.76 10.07
CA SER A 123 -20.32 13.64 10.98
C SER A 123 -19.56 14.69 10.17
N ARG A 124 -19.65 15.96 10.60
CA ARG A 124 -18.84 17.01 9.96
C ARG A 124 -17.35 16.73 10.20
N PRO A 125 -16.53 16.68 9.14
CA PRO A 125 -15.10 16.50 9.30
C PRO A 125 -14.52 17.67 10.12
N GLY A 126 -13.61 17.37 11.05
CA GLY A 126 -12.88 18.41 11.74
C GLY A 126 -12.01 19.22 10.76
N ILE A 127 -11.60 20.42 11.17
CA ILE A 127 -10.81 21.32 10.32
C ILE A 127 -9.55 20.66 9.76
N LEU A 128 -8.85 19.84 10.54
CA LEU A 128 -7.64 19.13 10.08
C LEU A 128 -7.95 18.11 8.97
N VAL A 129 -9.10 17.44 9.06
CA VAL A 129 -9.56 16.49 8.04
C VAL A 129 -9.96 17.23 6.76
N PHE A 130 -10.65 18.36 6.90
CA PHE A 130 -10.99 19.22 5.76
C PHE A 130 -9.75 19.73 5.04
N CYS A 131 -8.77 20.27 5.79
CA CYS A 131 -7.48 20.67 5.22
C CYS A 131 -6.74 19.50 4.54
N ALA A 132 -6.79 18.29 5.13
CA ALA A 132 -6.17 17.11 4.54
C ALA A 132 -6.82 16.74 3.19
N ILE A 133 -8.14 16.81 3.08
CA ILE A 133 -8.84 16.56 1.81
C ILE A 133 -8.43 17.61 0.76
N LEU A 134 -8.40 18.89 1.12
CA LEU A 134 -7.99 19.96 0.20
C LEU A 134 -6.54 19.81 -0.26
N THR A 135 -5.60 19.57 0.66
CA THR A 135 -4.18 19.40 0.31
C THR A 135 -3.97 18.17 -0.57
N SER A 136 -4.69 17.07 -0.33
CA SER A 136 -4.58 15.88 -1.21
C SER A 136 -5.14 16.13 -2.60
N LEU A 137 -6.27 16.85 -2.74
CA LEU A 137 -6.86 17.19 -4.04
C LEU A 137 -5.95 18.14 -4.83
N ILE A 138 -5.44 19.19 -4.19
CA ILE A 138 -4.50 20.13 -4.82
C ILE A 138 -3.20 19.41 -5.22
N GLY A 139 -2.68 18.57 -4.34
CA GLY A 139 -1.47 17.78 -4.60
C GLY A 139 -1.65 16.82 -5.79
N THR A 140 -2.79 16.15 -5.88
CA THR A 140 -3.13 15.29 -7.02
C THR A 140 -3.25 16.11 -8.30
N PHE A 141 -3.91 17.26 -8.25
CA PHE A 141 -4.03 18.15 -9.40
C PHE A 141 -2.64 18.58 -9.92
N LEU A 142 -1.74 19.02 -9.05
CA LEU A 142 -0.37 19.41 -9.45
C LEU A 142 0.40 18.24 -10.05
N LEU A 143 0.32 17.05 -9.46
CA LEU A 143 1.01 15.85 -9.95
C LEU A 143 0.50 15.44 -11.34
N VAL A 144 -0.82 15.53 -11.57
CA VAL A 144 -1.47 15.02 -12.77
C VAL A 144 -1.43 16.01 -13.93
N THR A 145 -1.36 17.32 -13.66
CA THR A 145 -1.47 18.38 -14.69
C THR A 145 -0.22 19.25 -14.80
N HIS A 146 0.76 19.10 -13.89
CA HIS A 146 1.88 20.04 -13.73
C HIS A 146 1.43 21.51 -13.62
N GLY A 147 0.21 21.72 -13.06
CA GLY A 147 -0.38 23.06 -12.91
C GLY A 147 -1.10 23.58 -14.16
N ASN A 148 -1.16 22.84 -15.25
CA ASN A 148 -1.88 23.23 -16.46
C ASN A 148 -3.22 22.47 -16.54
N PRO A 149 -4.37 23.10 -16.27
CA PRO A 149 -5.67 22.42 -16.23
C PRO A 149 -6.16 21.89 -17.59
N THR A 150 -5.52 22.30 -18.69
CA THR A 150 -5.91 21.88 -20.03
C THR A 150 -5.16 20.65 -20.55
N SER A 151 -4.15 20.17 -19.81
CA SER A 151 -3.34 19.01 -20.19
C SER A 151 -3.08 18.10 -19.02
N LEU A 152 -3.00 16.80 -19.30
CA LEU A 152 -2.55 15.79 -18.33
C LEU A 152 -1.07 15.49 -18.57
N SER A 153 -0.26 15.51 -17.52
CA SER A 153 1.16 15.12 -17.54
C SER A 153 1.34 13.60 -17.48
N ILE A 154 0.32 12.88 -17.03
CA ILE A 154 0.28 11.41 -17.01
C ILE A 154 -0.84 10.92 -17.93
N SER A 155 -0.75 9.66 -18.39
CA SER A 155 -1.80 9.09 -19.22
C SER A 155 -3.13 8.98 -18.45
N PRO A 156 -4.30 9.15 -19.12
CA PRO A 156 -5.60 8.94 -18.48
C PRO A 156 -5.73 7.55 -17.84
N ALA A 157 -5.11 6.54 -18.45
CA ALA A 157 -5.06 5.18 -17.90
C ALA A 157 -4.27 5.11 -16.59
N ALA A 158 -3.12 5.80 -16.49
CA ALA A 158 -2.35 5.87 -15.26
C ALA A 158 -3.12 6.57 -14.13
N LEU A 159 -3.82 7.66 -14.44
CA LEU A 159 -4.69 8.34 -13.49
C LEU A 159 -5.82 7.44 -13.00
N PHE A 160 -6.52 6.76 -13.92
CA PHE A 160 -7.61 5.84 -13.59
C PHE A 160 -7.13 4.72 -12.66
N TRP A 161 -6.05 4.02 -13.03
CA TRP A 161 -5.53 2.93 -12.22
C TRP A 161 -4.94 3.40 -10.90
N GLY A 162 -4.30 4.57 -10.87
CA GLY A 162 -3.77 5.17 -9.64
C GLY A 162 -4.88 5.52 -8.63
N ILE A 163 -5.97 6.13 -9.09
CA ILE A 163 -7.14 6.39 -8.24
C ILE A 163 -7.81 5.07 -7.80
N ALA A 164 -7.98 4.12 -8.71
CA ALA A 164 -8.49 2.78 -8.37
C ALA A 164 -7.62 2.09 -7.31
N SER A 165 -6.28 2.21 -7.42
CA SER A 165 -5.33 1.70 -6.44
C SER A 165 -5.52 2.35 -5.06
N ALA A 166 -5.79 3.66 -5.00
CA ALA A 166 -6.06 4.35 -3.74
C ALA A 166 -7.35 3.86 -3.06
N PHE A 167 -8.43 3.64 -3.83
CA PHE A 167 -9.67 3.05 -3.31
C PHE A 167 -9.46 1.60 -2.86
N ALA A 168 -8.75 0.80 -3.64
CA ALA A 168 -8.42 -0.59 -3.28
C ALA A 168 -7.55 -0.64 -2.01
N ALA A 169 -6.58 0.27 -1.85
CA ALA A 169 -5.77 0.38 -0.65
C ALA A 169 -6.59 0.83 0.57
N ALA A 170 -7.57 1.71 0.39
CA ALA A 170 -8.50 2.08 1.44
C ALA A 170 -9.34 0.88 1.91
N PHE A 171 -9.86 0.09 0.97
CA PHE A 171 -10.58 -1.15 1.28
C PHE A 171 -9.66 -2.19 1.95
N TYR A 172 -8.48 -2.44 1.37
CA TYR A 172 -7.47 -3.35 1.91
C TYR A 172 -7.10 -3.03 3.37
N THR A 173 -7.03 -1.74 3.71
CA THR A 173 -6.65 -1.29 5.06
C THR A 173 -7.78 -1.41 6.06
N THR A 174 -9.04 -1.23 5.64
CA THR A 174 -10.17 -1.11 6.57
C THR A 174 -10.98 -2.39 6.72
N TYR A 175 -11.20 -3.11 5.62
CA TYR A 175 -12.08 -4.27 5.58
C TYR A 175 -11.62 -5.45 6.47
N PRO A 176 -10.35 -5.89 6.48
CA PRO A 176 -9.93 -7.11 7.16
C PRO A 176 -9.79 -6.96 8.67
N SER A 177 -10.11 -5.79 9.26
CA SER A 177 -9.85 -5.51 10.67
C SER A 177 -10.42 -6.54 11.64
N MET A 178 -11.64 -7.06 11.38
CA MET A 178 -12.26 -8.10 12.21
C MET A 178 -11.59 -9.46 12.02
N LEU A 179 -11.21 -9.83 10.80
CA LEU A 179 -10.48 -11.05 10.50
C LEU A 179 -9.09 -11.03 11.16
N ILE A 180 -8.39 -9.91 11.04
CA ILE A 180 -7.06 -9.71 11.63
C ILE A 180 -7.12 -9.79 13.16
N ALA A 181 -8.15 -9.20 13.78
CA ALA A 181 -8.33 -9.27 15.22
C ALA A 181 -8.59 -10.71 15.73
N ARG A 182 -9.20 -11.56 14.91
CA ARG A 182 -9.55 -12.93 15.26
C ARG A 182 -8.44 -13.94 14.94
N TYR A 183 -7.79 -13.80 13.79
CA TYR A 183 -6.88 -14.81 13.24
C TYR A 183 -5.42 -14.35 13.14
N GLY A 184 -5.14 -13.09 13.45
CA GLY A 184 -3.82 -12.49 13.26
C GLY A 184 -3.60 -11.97 11.83
N THR A 185 -2.56 -11.14 11.68
CA THR A 185 -2.29 -10.47 10.41
C THR A 185 -1.66 -11.41 9.38
N LEU A 186 -0.69 -12.23 9.80
CA LEU A 186 0.04 -13.10 8.87
C LEU A 186 -0.85 -14.13 8.17
N PRO A 187 -1.74 -14.89 8.89
CA PRO A 187 -2.65 -15.83 8.24
C PRO A 187 -3.62 -15.14 7.27
N VAL A 188 -4.22 -14.00 7.71
CA VAL A 188 -5.22 -13.28 6.90
C VAL A 188 -4.60 -12.73 5.62
N VAL A 189 -3.45 -12.05 5.73
CA VAL A 189 -2.76 -11.48 4.57
C VAL A 189 -2.16 -12.58 3.69
N GLY A 190 -1.55 -13.61 4.29
CA GLY A 190 -0.99 -14.73 3.55
C GLY A 190 -2.02 -15.46 2.70
N TRP A 191 -3.17 -15.84 3.28
CA TRP A 191 -4.28 -16.44 2.54
C TRP A 191 -4.85 -15.51 1.48
N SER A 192 -5.04 -14.23 1.80
CA SER A 192 -5.61 -13.29 0.84
C SER A 192 -4.71 -13.09 -0.38
N MET A 193 -3.39 -13.04 -0.21
CA MET A 193 -2.44 -12.98 -1.31
C MET A 193 -2.45 -14.28 -2.11
N LEU A 194 -2.36 -15.44 -1.45
CA LEU A 194 -2.35 -16.73 -2.14
C LEU A 194 -3.63 -16.93 -2.97
N ILE A 195 -4.80 -16.72 -2.40
CA ILE A 195 -6.09 -16.84 -3.09
C ILE A 195 -6.16 -15.83 -4.25
N GLY A 196 -5.79 -14.56 -4.02
CA GLY A 196 -5.76 -13.54 -5.06
C GLY A 196 -4.85 -13.90 -6.24
N GLY A 197 -3.69 -14.46 -5.97
CA GLY A 197 -2.77 -14.94 -7.01
C GLY A 197 -3.29 -16.17 -7.76
N LEU A 198 -3.88 -17.14 -7.05
CA LEU A 198 -4.46 -18.33 -7.65
C LEU A 198 -5.67 -18.02 -8.55
N ILE A 199 -6.45 -16.99 -8.26
CA ILE A 199 -7.56 -16.53 -9.12
C ILE A 199 -7.04 -16.05 -10.49
N LEU A 200 -5.84 -15.45 -10.56
CA LEU A 200 -5.25 -15.03 -11.82
C LEU A 200 -4.63 -16.19 -12.61
N LEU A 201 -4.29 -17.29 -11.95
CA LEU A 201 -3.56 -18.40 -12.58
C LEU A 201 -4.23 -18.97 -13.83
N PRO A 202 -5.56 -19.23 -13.88
CA PRO A 202 -6.21 -19.79 -15.08
C PRO A 202 -6.13 -18.87 -16.30
N PHE A 203 -6.04 -17.56 -16.09
CA PHE A 203 -5.97 -16.59 -17.19
C PHE A 203 -4.60 -16.54 -17.86
N TYR A 204 -3.55 -17.03 -17.18
CA TYR A 204 -2.17 -17.03 -17.66
C TYR A 204 -1.57 -18.43 -17.82
N ALA A 205 -2.25 -19.48 -17.33
CA ALA A 205 -1.86 -20.86 -17.55
C ALA A 205 -2.00 -21.20 -19.06
N GLY A 206 -0.88 -21.44 -19.72
CA GLY A 206 -0.85 -21.77 -21.17
C GLY A 206 -0.64 -20.57 -22.10
N GLN A 207 -0.58 -19.35 -21.62
CA GLN A 207 -0.04 -18.25 -22.43
C GLN A 207 1.48 -18.40 -22.52
N GLY A 208 2.00 -18.56 -23.75
CA GLY A 208 3.44 -18.58 -23.99
C GLY A 208 4.05 -17.28 -23.46
N THR A 209 4.78 -17.37 -22.37
CA THR A 209 5.41 -16.21 -21.74
C THR A 209 6.71 -15.94 -22.46
N ASN A 210 6.69 -15.08 -23.46
CA ASN A 210 7.89 -14.60 -24.16
C ASN A 210 8.65 -13.53 -23.32
N PHE A 211 8.74 -13.73 -22.00
CA PHE A 211 9.51 -12.81 -21.19
C PHE A 211 10.98 -13.26 -21.07
N VAL A 212 11.88 -12.28 -21.05
CA VAL A 212 13.30 -12.51 -20.86
C VAL A 212 13.56 -12.90 -19.41
N VAL A 213 14.32 -13.98 -19.18
CA VAL A 213 14.78 -14.38 -17.85
C VAL A 213 16.30 -14.35 -17.82
N ASN A 214 16.86 -13.60 -16.90
CA ASN A 214 18.30 -13.59 -16.61
C ASN A 214 18.56 -13.54 -15.09
N GLY A 215 19.80 -13.71 -14.69
CA GLY A 215 20.16 -13.74 -13.27
C GLY A 215 19.77 -12.48 -12.50
N SER A 216 19.88 -11.30 -13.11
CA SER A 216 19.48 -10.02 -12.47
C SER A 216 17.97 -9.94 -12.24
N LEU A 217 17.16 -10.43 -13.17
CA LEU A 217 15.70 -10.46 -13.03
C LEU A 217 15.23 -11.47 -11.98
N ILE A 218 15.92 -12.62 -11.86
CA ILE A 218 15.66 -13.59 -10.78
C ILE A 218 15.96 -12.96 -9.42
N LEU A 219 17.09 -12.27 -9.28
CA LEU A 219 17.45 -11.56 -8.04
C LEU A 219 16.47 -10.43 -7.72
N ALA A 220 16.04 -9.67 -8.73
CA ALA A 220 15.06 -8.61 -8.57
C ALA A 220 13.71 -9.18 -8.13
N PHE A 221 13.25 -10.29 -8.72
CA PHE A 221 12.01 -10.96 -8.32
C PHE A 221 12.10 -11.52 -6.89
N PHE A 222 13.22 -12.14 -6.54
CA PHE A 222 13.47 -12.59 -5.17
C PHE A 222 13.43 -11.42 -4.19
N TYR A 223 14.10 -10.31 -4.51
CA TYR A 223 14.04 -9.08 -3.72
C TYR A 223 12.60 -8.58 -3.54
N LEU A 224 11.85 -8.50 -4.64
CA LEU A 224 10.45 -8.01 -4.64
C LEU A 224 9.57 -8.84 -3.71
N VAL A 225 9.67 -10.17 -3.78
CA VAL A 225 8.81 -11.10 -3.04
C VAL A 225 9.24 -11.23 -1.57
N VAL A 226 10.52 -11.50 -1.34
CA VAL A 226 11.02 -11.82 0.01
C VAL A 226 11.23 -10.54 0.81
N ILE A 227 12.00 -9.60 0.27
CA ILE A 227 12.38 -8.38 0.99
C ILE A 227 11.27 -7.33 0.88
N GLY A 228 10.90 -6.98 -0.34
CA GLY A 228 9.90 -5.92 -0.62
C GLY A 228 8.47 -6.26 -0.19
N THR A 229 8.18 -7.52 0.12
CA THR A 229 6.85 -7.93 0.59
C THR A 229 6.93 -8.58 1.97
N SER A 230 7.48 -9.78 2.10
CA SER A 230 7.36 -10.56 3.34
C SER A 230 8.11 -9.96 4.52
N LEU A 231 9.38 -9.56 4.33
CA LEU A 231 10.20 -8.91 5.36
C LEU A 231 9.62 -7.54 5.73
N THR A 232 9.25 -6.77 4.73
CA THR A 232 8.72 -5.42 4.89
C THR A 232 7.44 -5.42 5.71
N PHE A 233 6.48 -6.31 5.42
CA PHE A 233 5.29 -6.50 6.23
C PHE A 233 5.61 -6.83 7.68
N SER A 234 6.54 -7.76 7.90
CA SER A 234 6.94 -8.17 9.25
C SER A 234 7.56 -7.01 10.05
N LEU A 235 8.43 -6.23 9.42
CA LEU A 235 9.05 -5.04 10.04
C LEU A 235 8.00 -3.96 10.36
N TYR A 236 7.13 -3.66 9.39
CA TYR A 236 6.09 -2.66 9.57
C TYR A 236 5.15 -3.00 10.73
N LEU A 237 4.64 -4.24 10.76
CA LEU A 237 3.72 -4.70 11.81
C LEU A 237 4.37 -4.67 13.19
N LYS A 238 5.60 -5.20 13.33
CA LYS A 238 6.36 -5.14 14.59
C LYS A 238 6.63 -3.69 15.01
N GLY A 239 6.97 -2.84 14.06
CA GLY A 239 7.16 -1.42 14.31
C GLY A 239 5.89 -0.70 14.74
N ALA A 240 4.79 -0.91 14.01
CA ALA A 240 3.49 -0.30 14.30
C ALA A 240 2.93 -0.73 15.67
N GLN A 241 3.13 -1.98 16.08
CA GLN A 241 2.77 -2.45 17.43
C GLN A 241 3.53 -1.69 18.54
N LEU A 242 4.81 -1.36 18.31
CA LEU A 242 5.64 -0.67 19.30
C LEU A 242 5.36 0.84 19.41
N ILE A 243 4.95 1.52 18.32
CA ILE A 243 4.80 2.98 18.29
C ILE A 243 3.38 3.47 18.09
N GLY A 244 2.47 2.56 17.74
CA GLY A 244 1.05 2.85 17.45
C GLY A 244 0.81 3.34 16.01
N GLY A 245 -0.40 3.06 15.51
CA GLY A 245 -0.81 3.33 14.13
C GLY A 245 -0.56 4.77 13.64
N PRO A 246 -0.95 5.83 14.40
CA PRO A 246 -0.77 7.22 13.96
C PRO A 246 0.70 7.63 13.76
N LYS A 247 1.63 7.07 14.53
CA LYS A 247 3.06 7.33 14.33
C LYS A 247 3.60 6.53 13.16
N ALA A 248 3.18 5.27 13.03
CA ALA A 248 3.56 4.42 11.91
C ALA A 248 3.10 5.02 10.58
N SER A 249 1.86 5.51 10.49
CA SER A 249 1.34 6.18 9.29
C SER A 249 2.14 7.40 8.86
N ILE A 250 2.61 8.24 9.82
CA ILE A 250 3.49 9.38 9.47
C ILE A 250 4.84 8.89 8.93
N LEU A 251 5.42 7.89 9.56
CA LEU A 251 6.72 7.37 9.14
C LEU A 251 6.64 6.64 7.79
N SER A 252 5.47 6.07 7.45
CA SER A 252 5.23 5.47 6.14
C SER A 252 5.30 6.47 4.99
N CYS A 253 5.19 7.78 5.24
CA CYS A 253 5.43 8.81 4.21
C CYS A 253 6.87 8.80 3.66
N ALA A 254 7.79 8.06 4.28
CA ALA A 254 9.10 7.77 3.70
C ALA A 254 9.03 6.88 2.44
N GLU A 255 7.95 6.11 2.25
CA GLU A 255 7.75 5.23 1.09
C GLU A 255 7.71 6.00 -0.24
N PRO A 256 6.79 6.96 -0.48
CA PRO A 256 6.78 7.68 -1.75
C PRO A 256 8.02 8.56 -1.95
N LEU A 257 8.63 9.06 -0.87
CA LEU A 257 9.89 9.81 -0.99
C LEU A 257 11.03 8.89 -1.43
N SER A 258 11.14 7.69 -0.86
CA SER A 258 12.14 6.72 -1.27
C SER A 258 11.89 6.18 -2.68
N SER A 259 10.61 5.96 -3.05
CA SER A 259 10.24 5.57 -4.41
C SER A 259 10.65 6.63 -5.43
N ALA A 260 10.37 7.91 -5.17
CA ALA A 260 10.75 9.01 -6.05
C ALA A 260 12.28 9.12 -6.19
N LEU A 261 13.02 9.12 -5.06
CA LEU A 261 14.48 9.21 -5.08
C LEU A 261 15.13 8.02 -5.80
N LEU A 262 14.64 6.80 -5.56
CA LEU A 262 15.17 5.61 -6.22
C LEU A 262 14.80 5.55 -7.70
N SER A 263 13.61 6.01 -8.09
CA SER A 263 13.22 6.15 -9.50
C SER A 263 14.13 7.14 -10.24
N LEU A 264 14.47 8.26 -9.61
CA LEU A 264 15.42 9.23 -10.15
C LEU A 264 16.83 8.62 -10.32
N LEU A 265 17.33 7.93 -9.26
CA LEU A 265 18.71 7.45 -9.23
C LEU A 265 18.93 6.17 -10.06
N LEU A 266 17.96 5.27 -10.09
CA LEU A 266 18.11 3.94 -10.69
C LEU A 266 17.46 3.81 -12.06
N LEU A 267 16.37 4.55 -12.31
CA LEU A 267 15.61 4.48 -13.56
C LEU A 267 15.74 5.76 -14.41
N GLY A 268 16.45 6.79 -13.92
CA GLY A 268 16.65 8.05 -14.65
C GLY A 268 15.38 8.88 -14.83
N ILE A 269 14.33 8.62 -14.04
CA ILE A 269 13.07 9.36 -14.11
C ILE A 269 13.26 10.74 -13.51
N THR A 270 12.97 11.78 -14.29
CA THR A 270 13.06 13.18 -13.84
C THR A 270 11.74 13.67 -13.27
N PHE A 271 11.79 14.42 -12.17
CA PHE A 271 10.65 15.05 -11.54
C PHE A 271 10.71 16.55 -11.70
N THR A 272 9.61 17.14 -12.11
CA THR A 272 9.43 18.59 -12.20
C THR A 272 9.11 19.19 -10.82
N LEU A 273 9.18 20.51 -10.71
CA LEU A 273 8.78 21.20 -9.46
C LEU A 273 7.32 20.92 -9.08
N PRO A 274 6.32 20.91 -9.99
CA PRO A 274 4.95 20.49 -9.69
C PRO A 274 4.84 19.06 -9.13
N ASP A 275 5.65 18.10 -9.61
CA ASP A 275 5.64 16.74 -9.10
C ASP A 275 6.05 16.68 -7.63
N TRP A 276 7.12 17.39 -7.27
CA TRP A 276 7.59 17.48 -5.89
C TRP A 276 6.59 18.19 -5.00
N LEU A 277 6.03 19.31 -5.45
CA LEU A 277 5.01 20.05 -4.69
C LEU A 277 3.73 19.21 -4.50
N GLY A 278 3.27 18.55 -5.56
CA GLY A 278 2.13 17.64 -5.52
C GLY A 278 2.34 16.49 -4.52
N THR A 279 3.50 15.87 -4.58
CA THR A 279 3.90 14.80 -3.65
C THR A 279 3.90 15.30 -2.20
N LEU A 280 4.55 16.43 -1.92
CA LEU A 280 4.60 17.00 -0.57
C LEU A 280 3.22 17.37 -0.03
N LEU A 281 2.32 17.88 -0.87
CA LEU A 281 0.94 18.18 -0.46
C LEU A 281 0.15 16.92 -0.12
N ILE A 282 0.27 15.84 -0.92
CA ILE A 282 -0.39 14.56 -0.61
C ILE A 282 0.17 13.97 0.69
N LEU A 283 1.49 14.02 0.90
CA LEU A 283 2.09 13.55 2.14
C LEU A 283 1.68 14.38 3.36
N SER A 284 1.53 15.71 3.19
CA SER A 284 1.04 16.59 4.26
C SER A 284 -0.38 16.23 4.70
N SER A 285 -1.23 15.75 3.78
CA SER A 285 -2.59 15.30 4.10
C SER A 285 -2.59 14.12 5.08
N VAL A 286 -1.67 13.17 4.91
CA VAL A 286 -1.51 12.02 5.82
C VAL A 286 -1.09 12.47 7.22
N ILE A 287 -0.19 13.45 7.28
CA ILE A 287 0.25 14.05 8.56
C ILE A 287 -0.92 14.73 9.27
N LEU A 288 -1.73 15.52 8.55
CA LEU A 288 -2.91 16.19 9.08
C LEU A 288 -3.94 15.21 9.66
N ILE A 289 -4.23 14.12 8.93
CA ILE A 289 -5.13 13.04 9.37
C ILE A 289 -4.59 12.38 10.65
N SER A 290 -3.30 12.11 10.70
CA SER A 290 -2.66 11.51 11.87
C SER A 290 -2.70 12.42 13.10
N MET A 291 -2.59 13.75 12.90
CA MET A 291 -2.74 14.75 13.96
C MET A 291 -4.18 14.79 14.50
N ASP A 292 -5.19 14.72 13.62
CA ASP A 292 -6.60 14.69 14.05
C ASP A 292 -6.89 13.44 14.89
N SER A 293 -6.43 12.27 14.45
CA SER A 293 -6.57 11.02 15.20
C SER A 293 -5.97 11.09 16.61
N ARG A 294 -4.79 11.71 16.75
CA ARG A 294 -4.16 11.93 18.07
C ARG A 294 -4.95 12.89 18.96
N ARG A 295 -5.52 13.97 18.38
CA ARG A 295 -6.35 14.93 19.14
C ARG A 295 -7.61 14.27 19.68
N ARG A 296 -8.28 13.44 18.85
CA ARG A 296 -9.48 12.70 19.27
C ARG A 296 -9.18 11.70 20.38
N ALA A 297 -8.11 10.91 20.26
CA ALA A 297 -7.67 9.96 21.28
C ALA A 297 -7.38 10.65 22.62
N ARG A 298 -6.73 11.84 22.61
CA ARG A 298 -6.48 12.63 23.83
C ARG A 298 -7.73 13.18 24.48
N LYS A 299 -8.78 13.51 23.68
CA LYS A 299 -10.07 13.97 24.23
C LYS A 299 -10.82 12.88 24.95
N ILE A 300 -10.79 11.63 24.41
CA ILE A 300 -11.45 10.47 25.02
C ILE A 300 -10.79 10.06 26.34
N ASN A 301 -9.45 10.15 26.40
CA ASN A 301 -8.67 9.75 27.59
C ASN A 301 -8.51 10.86 28.64
N ARG A 302 -9.14 12.02 28.50
CA ARG A 302 -9.20 13.03 29.59
C ARG A 302 -10.26 12.58 30.60
N PRO A 303 -9.89 12.34 31.89
CA PRO A 303 -10.89 12.08 32.93
C PRO A 303 -11.84 13.27 32.99
N ALA A 304 -13.14 13.01 33.15
CA ALA A 304 -14.12 14.03 33.43
C ALA A 304 -13.61 14.82 34.65
N ARG A 305 -13.33 16.11 34.49
CA ARG A 305 -13.14 16.98 35.68
C ARG A 305 -14.48 16.96 36.39
N HIS A 306 -14.51 16.33 37.56
CA HIS A 306 -15.59 16.51 38.49
C HIS A 306 -15.57 18.00 38.91
N GLU A 307 -16.53 18.77 38.39
CA GLU A 307 -16.96 20.04 38.97
C GLU A 307 -17.87 19.79 40.16
#